data_b778962d4f2e1f7bdf4a244dd35315ed
#
_entry.id   b778962d4f2e1f7bdf4a244dd35315ed
#
_cell.length_a   1.000
_cell.length_b   1.000
_cell.length_c   1.000
_cell.angle_alpha   90.00
_cell.angle_beta   90.00
_cell.angle_gamma   90.00
#
_symmetry.space_group_name_H-M   'P 1'
#
loop_
_entity.id
_entity.type
_entity.pdbx_description
1 polymer ?
#
loop_
_entity_poly.entity_id
_entity_poly.type
_entity_poly.pdbx_seq_one_letter_code
_entity_poly.pdbx_strand_id
1 'polypeptide(L)' 'MHYIGIDIGSTATKTVIMDENKKNILYKNRIPSGWNSKETGEAVLDWIKETLQ' A
#
# COMPACT_ATOMS: atom_id res chain seq x y z
N MET A 1 -9.79 5.70 12.28
CA MET A 1 -8.37 5.62 11.83
C MET A 1 -8.12 4.29 11.15
N HIS A 2 -7.38 4.28 10.08
CA HIS A 2 -7.02 3.04 9.37
C HIS A 2 -5.57 2.70 9.63
N TYR A 3 -5.26 1.42 9.56
CA TYR A 3 -3.89 0.95 9.65
C TYR A 3 -3.41 0.55 8.25
N ILE A 4 -2.21 0.98 7.91
CA ILE A 4 -1.65 0.74 6.59
C ILE A 4 -0.37 -0.05 6.74
N GLY A 5 -0.32 -1.21 6.08
CA GLY A 5 0.87 -2.04 6.04
C GLY A 5 1.47 -2.03 4.65
N ILE A 6 2.76 -1.84 4.56
CA ILE A 6 3.47 -1.81 3.28
C ILE A 6 4.61 -2.80 3.34
N ASP A 7 4.64 -3.73 2.40
CA ASP A 7 5.69 -4.72 2.27
C ASP A 7 6.40 -4.51 0.93
N ILE A 8 7.62 -4.00 0.99
CA ILE A 8 8.40 -3.71 -0.21
C ILE A 8 9.33 -4.87 -0.48
N GLY A 9 9.02 -5.62 -1.53
CA GLY A 9 9.85 -6.72 -1.98
C GLY A 9 10.69 -6.34 -3.19
N SER A 10 11.58 -7.24 -3.60
CA SER A 10 12.44 -7.00 -4.76
C SER A 10 11.67 -7.02 -6.08
N THR A 11 10.58 -7.76 -6.15
CA THR A 11 9.80 -7.89 -7.37
C THR A 11 8.45 -7.19 -7.31
N ALA A 12 7.91 -7.01 -6.11
CA ALA A 12 6.60 -6.38 -5.95
C ALA A 12 6.49 -5.73 -4.58
N THR A 13 5.68 -4.68 -4.54
CA THR A 13 5.34 -3.99 -3.30
C THR A 13 3.86 -4.24 -3.02
N LYS A 14 3.56 -4.74 -1.83
CA LYS A 14 2.19 -5.02 -1.40
C LYS A 14 1.76 -3.99 -0.38
N THR A 15 0.55 -3.49 -0.54
CA THR A 15 -0.02 -2.53 0.40
C THR A 15 -1.37 -3.06 0.87
N VAL A 16 -1.60 -2.99 2.18
CA VAL A 16 -2.89 -3.38 2.75
C VAL A 16 -3.39 -2.24 3.63
N ILE A 17 -4.70 -2.04 3.60
CA ILE A 17 -5.36 -1.07 4.47
C ILE A 17 -6.34 -1.84 5.33
N MET A 18 -6.18 -1.74 6.64
CA MET A 18 -6.98 -2.47 7.61
C MET A 18 -7.85 -1.52 8.41
N ASP A 19 -8.90 -2.08 9.03
CA ASP A 19 -9.78 -1.30 9.88
C ASP A 19 -9.10 -0.89 11.19
N GLU A 20 -9.81 -0.16 12.03
CA GLU A 20 -9.28 0.35 13.30
C GLU A 20 -8.81 -0.76 14.23
N ASN A 21 -9.39 -1.93 14.12
CA ASN A 21 -9.09 -3.04 15.01
C ASN A 21 -8.02 -3.97 14.46
N LYS A 22 -7.52 -3.70 13.26
CA LYS A 22 -6.55 -4.55 12.56
C LYS A 22 -7.06 -5.97 12.33
N LYS A 23 -8.36 -6.17 12.34
CA LYS A 23 -8.96 -7.49 12.17
C LYS A 23 -9.35 -7.78 10.73
N ASN A 24 -9.72 -6.76 9.97
CA ASN A 24 -10.19 -6.93 8.62
C ASN A 24 -9.35 -6.12 7.65
N ILE A 25 -8.99 -6.75 6.55
CA ILE A 25 -8.32 -6.05 5.45
C ILE A 25 -9.41 -5.45 4.58
N LEU A 26 -9.46 -4.12 4.50
CA LEU A 26 -10.45 -3.41 3.71
C LEU A 26 -10.03 -3.28 2.25
N TYR A 27 -8.75 -3.05 2.02
CA TYR A 27 -8.22 -2.87 0.67
C TYR A 27 -6.85 -3.50 0.57
N LYS A 28 -6.54 -4.05 -0.61
CA LYS A 28 -5.24 -4.61 -0.92
C LYS A 28 -4.79 -4.09 -2.28
N ASN A 29 -3.50 -3.86 -2.41
CA ASN A 29 -2.92 -3.50 -3.69
C ASN A 29 -1.56 -4.15 -3.85
N ARG A 30 -1.20 -4.43 -5.08
CA ARG A 30 0.11 -4.99 -5.41
C ARG A 30 0.64 -4.24 -6.63
N ILE A 31 1.80 -3.66 -6.47
CA ILE A 31 2.45 -2.88 -7.51
C ILE A 31 3.80 -3.52 -7.78
N PRO A 32 4.17 -3.78 -9.05
CA PRO A 32 5.53 -4.24 -9.34
C PRO A 32 6.54 -3.24 -8.82
N SER A 33 7.54 -3.73 -8.10
CA SER A 33 8.62 -2.88 -7.63
C SER A 33 9.45 -2.42 -8.82
N GLY A 34 9.58 -1.12 -8.99
CA GLY A 34 10.36 -0.57 -10.07
C GLY A 34 11.83 -0.46 -9.71
N TRP A 35 12.61 0.03 -10.64
CA TRP A 35 14.03 0.31 -10.42
C TRP A 35 14.23 1.45 -9.44
N ASN A 36 13.23 2.29 -9.29
CA ASN A 36 13.29 3.49 -8.49
C ASN A 36 12.32 3.37 -7.32
N SER A 37 12.87 3.21 -6.11
CA SER A 37 12.06 3.06 -4.91
C SER A 37 11.23 4.32 -4.63
N LYS A 38 11.69 5.48 -5.09
CA LYS A 38 10.94 6.71 -4.92
C LYS A 38 9.64 6.68 -5.72
N GLU A 39 9.71 6.23 -6.96
CA GLU A 39 8.50 6.11 -7.80
C GLU A 39 7.53 5.10 -7.23
N THR A 40 8.05 3.97 -6.73
CA THR A 40 7.23 2.95 -6.10
C THR A 40 6.52 3.53 -4.87
N GLY A 41 7.24 4.27 -4.04
CA GLY A 41 6.66 4.90 -2.86
C GLY A 41 5.59 5.92 -3.22
N GLU A 42 5.83 6.73 -4.24
CA GLU A 42 4.84 7.71 -4.69
C GLU A 42 3.58 7.05 -5.22
N ALA A 43 3.73 5.96 -5.98
CA ALA A 43 2.58 5.22 -6.48
C ALA A 43 1.74 4.65 -5.35
N VAL A 44 2.38 4.12 -4.31
CA VAL A 44 1.68 3.60 -3.14
C VAL A 44 0.92 4.72 -2.43
N LEU A 45 1.57 5.87 -2.23
CA LEU A 45 0.93 6.99 -1.55
C LEU A 45 -0.26 7.53 -2.35
N ASP A 46 -0.14 7.61 -3.66
CA ASP A 46 -1.24 8.05 -4.51
C ASP A 46 -2.42 7.09 -4.43
N TRP A 47 -2.13 5.79 -4.44
CA TRP A 47 -3.19 4.79 -4.32
C TRP A 47 -3.91 4.91 -2.98
N ILE A 48 -3.16 5.13 -1.90
CA ILE A 48 -3.74 5.30 -0.56
C ILE A 48 -4.65 6.52 -0.52
N LYS A 49 -4.18 7.64 -1.06
CA LYS A 49 -4.97 8.87 -1.10
C LYS A 49 -6.26 8.68 -1.86
N GLU A 50 -6.21 8.07 -3.02
CA GLU A 50 -7.40 7.85 -3.83
C GLU A 50 -8.37 6.88 -3.16
N THR A 51 -7.84 5.87 -2.48
CA THR A 51 -8.67 4.85 -1.86
C THR A 51 -9.38 5.37 -0.62
N LEU A 52 -8.72 6.21 0.16
CA LEU A 52 -9.25 6.69 1.43
C LEU A 52 -9.95 8.05 1.35
N GLN A 53 -10.04 8.62 0.19
CA GLN A 53 -10.79 9.87 0.03
C GLN A 53 -12.28 9.68 0.21
#